data_48e50ccdeb35b8bc223a74496d74e0ba
#
_entry.id   48e50ccdeb35b8bc223a74496d74e0ba
#
_cell.length_a   1.000
_cell.length_b   1.000
_cell.length_c   1.000
_cell.angle_alpha   90.00
_cell.angle_beta   90.00
_cell.angle_gamma   90.00
#
_symmetry.space_group_name_H-M   'P 1'
#
loop_
_entity.id
_entity.type
_entity.pdbx_description
1 polymer ?
#
loop_
_entity_poly.entity_id
_entity_poly.type
_entity_poly.pdbx_seq_one_letter_code
_entity_poly.pdbx_strand_id
1 'polypeptide(L)'
;MASGWRGYLEEESEYQWIAMTGFLIFILLGAVAIQGTSNLPGVEFGSSDASHAGTRVLDIEYTSDTAFTAKVVTGTGIDLYMQTESGSVTRIIDSSSSSDAGEMQFMTTLDNDNVVVASGENTLMVIHDPKNVANGEVLISTIQLDNSTGDFEIADLAERTSGSSTSWLMVTNEGSSMGLRGFGSISEGATSPDTIASSMATSILSTATDNTAGVVWEHVASLSDGLWGASGYLTYATTAGSSPATPTIVPVVAVIEWDTSINAPTIKTMYTGDGGTIHSLVQLSDSTVFAAGTQGSTYIHEDGEMTHFDDGSVAAVADNQDRVWLFGDVGSKTTVRYHQGQAEPLSLARGLTFETEASGFGTHQIFLHGTDEQGAIQTLTIDTSAPGSIESGRGFLNFMFLGVFTIVMVVMAWTAGERLLGAKFR
;
A
#
# COMPACT_ATOMS: atom_id res chain seq x y z
N MET A 1 67.73 18.97 -42.15
CA MET A 1 66.41 18.35 -42.27
C MET A 1 65.92 18.09 -40.86
N ALA A 2 65.16 19.03 -40.34
CA ALA A 2 64.49 18.88 -39.04
C ALA A 2 63.01 18.55 -39.36
N SER A 3 62.75 17.29 -39.57
CA SER A 3 61.37 16.81 -39.55
C SER A 3 61.00 16.79 -38.09
N GLY A 4 60.51 17.94 -37.72
CA GLY A 4 60.32 18.30 -36.36
C GLY A 4 59.22 17.49 -35.70
N TRP A 5 59.47 17.27 -34.45
CA TRP A 5 58.60 16.91 -33.38
C TRP A 5 57.13 17.39 -33.53
N ARG A 6 56.94 18.50 -34.25
CA ARG A 6 55.61 19.06 -34.59
C ARG A 6 54.83 18.26 -35.60
N GLY A 7 55.43 17.60 -36.58
CA GLY A 7 54.73 16.79 -37.57
C GLY A 7 54.13 15.50 -36.95
N TYR A 8 54.87 14.88 -36.00
CA TYR A 8 54.35 13.71 -35.30
C TYR A 8 53.21 14.07 -34.31
N LEU A 9 53.22 15.27 -33.76
CA LEU A 9 52.16 15.75 -32.91
C LEU A 9 50.91 16.18 -33.68
N GLU A 10 51.08 16.66 -34.92
CA GLU A 10 49.96 17.07 -35.76
C GLU A 10 49.20 15.90 -36.36
N GLU A 11 49.89 14.86 -36.82
CA GLU A 11 49.25 13.68 -37.40
C GLU A 11 48.60 12.78 -36.35
N GLU A 12 49.18 12.67 -35.13
CA GLU A 12 48.58 11.93 -34.02
C GLU A 12 47.46 12.72 -33.31
N SER A 13 47.43 14.05 -33.43
CA SER A 13 46.44 14.87 -32.72
C SER A 13 45.01 14.65 -33.26
N GLU A 14 44.83 14.43 -34.56
CA GLU A 14 43.49 14.20 -35.15
C GLU A 14 42.87 12.89 -34.64
N TYR A 15 43.62 11.79 -34.58
CA TYR A 15 43.13 10.53 -34.07
C TYR A 15 42.91 10.55 -32.57
N GLN A 16 43.74 11.29 -31.83
CA GLN A 16 43.57 11.44 -30.36
C GLN A 16 42.31 12.22 -30.00
N TRP A 17 41.99 13.25 -30.78
CA TRP A 17 40.76 14.03 -30.58
C TRP A 17 39.52 13.20 -30.87
N ILE A 18 39.50 12.36 -31.88
CA ILE A 18 38.41 11.45 -32.20
C ILE A 18 38.24 10.40 -31.10
N ALA A 19 39.33 9.80 -30.63
CA ALA A 19 39.30 8.84 -29.52
C ALA A 19 38.81 9.47 -28.23
N MET A 20 39.29 10.69 -27.90
CA MET A 20 38.88 11.43 -26.70
C MET A 20 37.41 11.85 -26.78
N THR A 21 36.94 12.31 -27.94
CA THR A 21 35.54 12.66 -28.17
C THR A 21 34.63 11.42 -28.07
N GLY A 22 35.06 10.31 -28.70
CA GLY A 22 34.32 9.03 -28.60
C GLY A 22 34.21 8.52 -27.17
N PHE A 23 35.30 8.63 -26.40
CA PHE A 23 35.33 8.25 -24.99
C PHE A 23 34.43 9.15 -24.13
N LEU A 24 34.42 10.45 -24.38
CA LEU A 24 33.58 11.42 -23.68
C LEU A 24 32.08 11.17 -23.98
N ILE A 25 31.75 10.87 -25.24
CA ILE A 25 30.39 10.46 -25.62
C ILE A 25 30.00 9.14 -24.93
N PHE A 26 30.92 8.18 -24.88
CA PHE A 26 30.66 6.90 -24.19
C PHE A 26 30.43 7.10 -22.70
N ILE A 27 31.21 7.96 -22.02
CA ILE A 27 30.99 8.33 -20.61
C ILE A 27 29.62 8.98 -20.42
N LEU A 28 29.26 9.94 -21.26
CA LEU A 28 27.98 10.65 -21.17
C LEU A 28 26.82 9.70 -21.40
N LEU A 29 26.89 8.84 -22.41
CA LEU A 29 25.86 7.83 -22.68
C LEU A 29 25.76 6.80 -21.53
N GLY A 30 26.89 6.36 -20.98
CA GLY A 30 26.94 5.48 -19.82
C GLY A 30 26.35 6.11 -18.56
N ALA A 31 26.64 7.38 -18.30
CA ALA A 31 26.08 8.10 -17.16
C ALA A 31 24.56 8.28 -17.30
N VAL A 32 24.07 8.62 -18.48
CA VAL A 32 22.62 8.72 -18.77
C VAL A 32 21.93 7.35 -18.63
N ALA A 33 22.57 6.28 -19.15
CA ALA A 33 22.03 4.93 -19.00
C ALA A 33 21.96 4.49 -17.54
N ILE A 34 23.01 4.74 -16.74
CA ILE A 34 23.04 4.44 -15.31
C ILE A 34 21.98 5.25 -14.55
N GLN A 35 21.85 6.53 -14.88
CA GLN A 35 20.82 7.39 -14.27
C GLN A 35 19.40 6.92 -14.65
N GLY A 36 19.18 6.49 -15.90
CA GLY A 36 17.91 5.89 -16.33
C GLY A 36 17.53 4.60 -15.58
N THR A 37 18.53 3.81 -15.18
CA THR A 37 18.32 2.57 -14.38
C THR A 37 18.19 2.83 -12.88
N SER A 38 18.31 4.07 -12.41
CA SER A 38 18.12 4.40 -10.98
C SER A 38 16.64 4.53 -10.61
N ASN A 39 15.76 4.70 -11.57
CA ASN A 39 14.34 4.77 -11.32
C ASN A 39 13.72 3.37 -11.29
N LEU A 40 12.65 3.24 -10.52
CA LEU A 40 11.85 2.01 -10.45
C LEU A 40 11.31 1.66 -11.85
N PRO A 41 11.62 0.47 -12.38
CA PRO A 41 11.08 0.02 -13.66
C PRO A 41 9.63 -0.43 -13.53
N GLY A 42 8.92 -0.54 -14.67
CA GLY A 42 7.54 -1.01 -14.69
C GLY A 42 6.54 -0.03 -14.12
N VAL A 43 6.91 1.25 -14.02
CA VAL A 43 6.02 2.33 -13.54
C VAL A 43 5.34 2.98 -14.71
N GLU A 44 4.03 2.95 -14.73
CA GLU A 44 3.18 3.57 -15.74
C GLU A 44 2.21 4.56 -15.10
N PHE A 45 2.03 5.72 -15.73
CA PHE A 45 1.05 6.71 -15.34
C PHE A 45 -0.01 6.81 -16.43
N GLY A 46 -1.25 6.68 -16.05
CA GLY A 46 -2.37 6.65 -16.99
C GLY A 46 -3.66 7.22 -16.40
N SER A 47 -4.75 6.98 -17.08
CA SER A 47 -6.11 7.19 -16.58
C SER A 47 -6.64 5.87 -16.01
N SER A 48 -7.44 5.93 -14.98
CA SER A 48 -8.01 4.73 -14.35
C SER A 48 -9.10 4.10 -15.21
N ASP A 49 -8.96 2.81 -15.52
CA ASP A 49 -10.02 2.04 -16.18
C ASP A 49 -11.24 1.86 -15.27
N ALA A 50 -11.06 1.79 -13.96
CA ALA A 50 -12.14 1.74 -12.98
C ALA A 50 -13.02 3.00 -13.02
N SER A 51 -12.50 4.12 -13.52
CA SER A 51 -13.23 5.38 -13.68
C SER A 51 -14.24 5.39 -14.83
N HIS A 52 -14.24 4.39 -15.71
CA HIS A 52 -15.24 4.30 -16.77
C HIS A 52 -16.69 4.24 -16.23
N ALA A 53 -16.82 3.84 -14.98
CA ALA A 53 -18.09 3.77 -14.28
C ALA A 53 -18.55 5.10 -13.67
N GLY A 54 -17.62 6.04 -13.38
CA GLY A 54 -17.94 7.30 -12.73
C GLY A 54 -16.82 8.32 -12.81
N THR A 55 -16.76 9.22 -11.83
CA THR A 55 -15.82 10.34 -11.83
C THR A 55 -14.59 10.10 -10.97
N ARG A 56 -14.69 9.27 -9.92
CA ARG A 56 -13.66 9.13 -8.88
C ARG A 56 -13.75 7.76 -8.22
N VAL A 57 -12.64 7.08 -8.03
CA VAL A 57 -12.57 5.81 -7.30
C VAL A 57 -12.27 6.12 -5.83
N LEU A 58 -13.15 5.72 -4.94
CA LEU A 58 -13.00 5.90 -3.49
C LEU A 58 -12.37 4.70 -2.80
N ASP A 59 -12.61 3.52 -3.38
CA ASP A 59 -12.10 2.26 -2.85
C ASP A 59 -12.11 1.21 -3.95
N ILE A 60 -11.17 0.27 -3.95
CA ILE A 60 -11.04 -0.73 -4.99
C ILE A 60 -10.37 -2.01 -4.48
N GLU A 61 -11.03 -3.13 -4.76
CA GLU A 61 -10.52 -4.46 -4.45
C GLU A 61 -10.25 -5.23 -5.74
N TYR A 62 -8.99 -5.61 -5.97
CA TYR A 62 -8.58 -6.39 -7.13
C TYR A 62 -8.60 -7.88 -6.82
N THR A 63 -9.31 -8.66 -7.64
CA THR A 63 -9.27 -10.12 -7.61
C THR A 63 -8.31 -10.70 -8.65
N SER A 64 -7.92 -9.88 -9.65
CA SER A 64 -6.87 -10.17 -10.65
C SER A 64 -6.37 -8.86 -11.26
N ASP A 65 -5.39 -8.93 -12.18
CA ASP A 65 -4.89 -7.75 -12.90
C ASP A 65 -5.97 -6.99 -13.67
N THR A 66 -7.05 -7.67 -14.05
CA THR A 66 -8.12 -7.11 -14.89
C THR A 66 -9.49 -7.15 -14.25
N ALA A 67 -9.68 -7.91 -13.17
CA ALA A 67 -10.95 -7.99 -12.44
C ALA A 67 -10.86 -7.23 -11.13
N PHE A 68 -11.89 -6.43 -10.85
CA PHE A 68 -11.96 -5.65 -9.62
C PHE A 68 -13.41 -5.34 -9.23
N THR A 69 -13.59 -5.00 -7.96
CA THR A 69 -14.78 -4.32 -7.45
C THR A 69 -14.39 -2.92 -7.00
N ALA A 70 -15.11 -1.90 -7.43
CA ALA A 70 -14.79 -0.51 -7.16
C ALA A 70 -16.00 0.26 -6.63
N LYS A 71 -15.75 1.08 -5.61
CA LYS A 71 -16.65 2.10 -5.09
C LYS A 71 -16.35 3.43 -5.76
N VAL A 72 -17.27 3.95 -6.53
CA VAL A 72 -17.03 5.06 -7.45
C VAL A 72 -18.03 6.18 -7.22
N VAL A 73 -17.56 7.43 -7.19
CA VAL A 73 -18.42 8.61 -7.17
C VAL A 73 -19.06 8.80 -8.55
N THR A 74 -20.36 9.01 -8.56
CA THR A 74 -21.12 9.35 -9.76
C THR A 74 -21.86 10.68 -9.57
N GLY A 75 -22.52 11.19 -10.60
CA GLY A 75 -23.34 12.40 -10.47
C GLY A 75 -24.55 12.26 -9.53
N THR A 76 -24.88 11.03 -9.14
CA THR A 76 -26.04 10.70 -8.27
C THR A 76 -25.62 10.26 -6.86
N GLY A 77 -24.33 9.97 -6.63
CA GLY A 77 -23.83 9.53 -5.33
C GLY A 77 -22.66 8.55 -5.48
N ILE A 78 -22.63 7.54 -4.63
CA ILE A 78 -21.61 6.49 -4.66
C ILE A 78 -22.24 5.22 -5.23
N ASP A 79 -21.74 4.74 -6.35
CA ASP A 79 -22.15 3.50 -6.99
C ASP A 79 -21.08 2.41 -6.78
N LEU A 80 -21.50 1.17 -6.77
CA LEU A 80 -20.62 0.00 -6.74
C LEU A 80 -20.59 -0.67 -8.10
N TYR A 81 -19.38 -0.86 -8.62
CA TYR A 81 -19.13 -1.52 -9.90
C TYR A 81 -18.25 -2.74 -9.73
N MET A 82 -18.45 -3.73 -10.58
CA MET A 82 -17.58 -4.88 -10.72
C MET A 82 -17.13 -5.02 -12.16
N GLN A 83 -15.85 -5.20 -12.39
CA GLN A 83 -15.28 -5.62 -13.66
C GLN A 83 -14.85 -7.08 -13.57
N THR A 84 -15.29 -7.88 -14.54
CA THR A 84 -14.88 -9.27 -14.68
C THR A 84 -13.56 -9.37 -15.47
N GLU A 85 -12.87 -10.51 -15.42
CA GLU A 85 -11.64 -10.76 -16.22
C GLU A 85 -11.85 -10.60 -17.73
N SER A 86 -13.06 -10.73 -18.23
CA SER A 86 -13.39 -10.47 -19.64
C SER A 86 -13.47 -8.98 -19.98
N GLY A 87 -13.29 -8.09 -19.00
CA GLY A 87 -13.42 -6.64 -19.16
C GLY A 87 -14.87 -6.14 -19.15
N SER A 88 -15.85 -6.99 -18.86
CA SER A 88 -17.25 -6.57 -18.73
C SER A 88 -17.44 -5.85 -17.40
N VAL A 89 -17.93 -4.61 -17.46
CA VAL A 89 -18.22 -3.78 -16.29
C VAL A 89 -19.72 -3.82 -15.99
N THR A 90 -20.07 -4.17 -14.77
CA THR A 90 -21.48 -4.25 -14.31
C THR A 90 -21.65 -3.36 -13.09
N ARG A 91 -22.65 -2.48 -13.09
CA ARG A 91 -23.04 -1.73 -11.90
C ARG A 91 -23.85 -2.64 -10.98
N ILE A 92 -23.37 -2.81 -9.74
CA ILE A 92 -23.96 -3.69 -8.73
C ILE A 92 -24.95 -2.90 -7.88
N ILE A 93 -24.55 -1.72 -7.40
CA ILE A 93 -25.38 -0.80 -6.64
C ILE A 93 -25.51 0.52 -7.40
N ASP A 94 -26.71 1.03 -7.49
CA ASP A 94 -27.07 2.30 -8.10
C ASP A 94 -27.58 3.24 -7.01
N SER A 95 -26.80 4.28 -6.70
CA SER A 95 -27.14 5.29 -5.69
C SER A 95 -28.45 6.06 -5.99
N SER A 96 -28.87 6.07 -7.26
CA SER A 96 -30.14 6.72 -7.64
C SER A 96 -31.38 5.90 -7.29
N SER A 97 -31.22 4.60 -7.07
CA SER A 97 -32.30 3.63 -6.87
C SER A 97 -32.27 2.94 -5.50
N SER A 98 -31.18 3.02 -4.77
CA SER A 98 -31.00 2.37 -3.46
C SER A 98 -30.78 3.39 -2.35
N SER A 99 -31.53 3.28 -1.25
CA SER A 99 -31.30 4.03 -0.02
C SER A 99 -29.97 3.63 0.66
N ASP A 100 -29.50 2.42 0.36
CA ASP A 100 -28.35 1.79 1.04
C ASP A 100 -27.01 2.24 0.42
N ALA A 101 -27.03 2.92 -0.73
CA ALA A 101 -25.84 3.37 -1.43
C ALA A 101 -25.02 4.43 -0.65
N GLY A 102 -25.64 5.14 0.30
CA GLY A 102 -24.94 6.08 1.19
C GLY A 102 -24.24 5.43 2.39
N GLU A 103 -24.50 4.15 2.63
CA GLU A 103 -24.05 3.41 3.81
C GLU A 103 -22.87 2.47 3.54
N MET A 104 -22.33 2.46 2.32
CA MET A 104 -21.16 1.67 1.94
C MET A 104 -19.88 2.26 2.55
N GLN A 105 -19.65 2.00 3.82
CA GLN A 105 -18.55 2.61 4.56
C GLN A 105 -17.20 1.93 4.30
N PHE A 106 -17.20 0.62 4.07
CA PHE A 106 -15.97 -0.12 3.76
C PHE A 106 -16.19 -1.16 2.67
N MET A 107 -15.10 -1.65 2.12
CA MET A 107 -15.02 -2.79 1.22
C MET A 107 -13.73 -3.55 1.54
N THR A 108 -13.78 -4.88 1.58
CA THR A 108 -12.61 -5.72 1.85
C THR A 108 -12.72 -7.07 1.14
N THR A 109 -11.58 -7.67 0.82
CA THR A 109 -11.51 -9.00 0.23
C THR A 109 -11.36 -10.06 1.32
N LEU A 110 -12.13 -11.15 1.20
CA LEU A 110 -12.05 -12.33 2.05
C LEU A 110 -10.99 -13.34 1.54
N ASP A 111 -10.65 -14.31 2.36
CA ASP A 111 -9.67 -15.37 2.04
C ASP A 111 -10.01 -16.18 0.76
N ASN A 112 -11.27 -16.17 0.34
CA ASN A 112 -11.75 -16.87 -0.85
C ASN A 112 -11.92 -15.99 -2.10
N ASP A 113 -11.30 -14.81 -2.11
CA ASP A 113 -11.40 -13.79 -3.16
C ASP A 113 -12.81 -13.19 -3.34
N ASN A 114 -13.75 -13.45 -2.43
CA ASN A 114 -15.00 -12.73 -2.39
C ASN A 114 -14.80 -11.33 -1.79
N VAL A 115 -15.54 -10.35 -2.30
CA VAL A 115 -15.50 -8.99 -1.78
C VAL A 115 -16.71 -8.74 -0.89
N VAL A 116 -16.47 -8.23 0.31
CA VAL A 116 -17.53 -7.85 1.25
C VAL A 116 -17.65 -6.35 1.30
N VAL A 117 -18.89 -5.88 1.28
CA VAL A 117 -19.23 -4.45 1.37
C VAL A 117 -20.29 -4.26 2.46
N ALA A 118 -20.16 -3.24 3.28
CA ALA A 118 -21.25 -2.84 4.16
C ALA A 118 -22.45 -2.35 3.32
N SER A 119 -23.65 -2.80 3.64
CA SER A 119 -24.86 -2.56 2.84
C SER A 119 -26.04 -2.10 3.70
N GLY A 120 -25.75 -1.39 4.79
CA GLY A 120 -26.72 -0.90 5.74
C GLY A 120 -26.45 -1.39 7.16
N GLU A 121 -27.34 -1.05 8.07
CA GLU A 121 -27.24 -1.47 9.47
C GLU A 121 -27.29 -3.01 9.59
N ASN A 122 -26.29 -3.57 10.26
CA ASN A 122 -26.17 -5.01 10.51
C ASN A 122 -26.18 -5.90 9.25
N THR A 123 -25.91 -5.34 8.06
CA THR A 123 -26.03 -6.06 6.80
C THR A 123 -24.76 -5.96 5.98
N LEU A 124 -24.31 -7.10 5.48
CA LEU A 124 -23.18 -7.21 4.57
C LEU A 124 -23.64 -7.77 3.22
N MET A 125 -23.11 -7.22 2.16
CA MET A 125 -23.21 -7.76 0.82
C MET A 125 -21.92 -8.49 0.48
N VAL A 126 -22.02 -9.73 0.03
CA VAL A 126 -20.91 -10.55 -0.45
C VAL A 126 -21.00 -10.63 -1.96
N ILE A 127 -19.98 -10.13 -2.63
CA ILE A 127 -19.81 -10.19 -4.08
C ILE A 127 -18.88 -11.34 -4.36
N HIS A 128 -19.39 -12.37 -5.03
CA HIS A 128 -18.61 -13.57 -5.32
C HIS A 128 -17.58 -13.30 -6.42
N ASP A 129 -16.36 -13.82 -6.23
CA ASP A 129 -15.34 -13.79 -7.26
C ASP A 129 -15.85 -14.48 -8.54
N PRO A 130 -15.81 -13.80 -9.70
CA PRO A 130 -16.24 -14.36 -10.98
C PRO A 130 -15.52 -15.66 -11.37
N LYS A 131 -14.32 -15.90 -10.87
CA LYS A 131 -13.59 -17.17 -11.08
C LYS A 131 -14.27 -18.36 -10.42
N ASN A 132 -14.98 -18.12 -9.31
CA ASN A 132 -15.66 -19.13 -8.53
C ASN A 132 -17.13 -19.31 -8.95
N VAL A 133 -17.61 -18.47 -9.88
CA VAL A 133 -19.00 -18.52 -10.38
C VAL A 133 -19.05 -19.10 -11.78
N ALA A 134 -19.95 -20.06 -11.99
CA ALA A 134 -20.17 -20.62 -13.32
C ALA A 134 -20.65 -19.53 -14.29
N ASN A 135 -19.97 -19.41 -15.43
CA ASN A 135 -20.22 -18.42 -16.49
C ASN A 135 -19.67 -17.00 -16.24
N GLY A 136 -18.97 -16.72 -15.16
CA GLY A 136 -18.43 -15.39 -14.85
C GLY A 136 -19.52 -14.32 -14.63
N GLU A 137 -20.70 -14.73 -14.19
CA GLU A 137 -21.79 -13.83 -13.82
C GLU A 137 -21.52 -13.22 -12.44
N VAL A 138 -21.95 -11.97 -12.24
CA VAL A 138 -21.91 -11.33 -10.92
C VAL A 138 -22.96 -11.99 -10.04
N LEU A 139 -22.50 -12.68 -9.00
CA LEU A 139 -23.37 -13.27 -7.98
C LEU A 139 -23.21 -12.48 -6.68
N ILE A 140 -24.32 -12.13 -6.06
CA ILE A 140 -24.35 -11.35 -4.83
C ILE A 140 -25.17 -12.11 -3.80
N SER A 141 -24.63 -12.27 -2.61
CA SER A 141 -25.33 -12.77 -1.43
C SER A 141 -25.42 -11.69 -0.36
N THR A 142 -26.37 -11.83 0.54
CA THR A 142 -26.55 -10.91 1.66
C THR A 142 -26.43 -11.68 2.97
N ILE A 143 -25.61 -11.19 3.88
CA ILE A 143 -25.49 -11.71 5.24
C ILE A 143 -26.13 -10.70 6.20
N GLN A 144 -27.14 -11.17 6.94
CA GLN A 144 -27.75 -10.39 8.00
C GLN A 144 -27.12 -10.80 9.34
N LEU A 145 -26.48 -9.87 10.01
CA LEU A 145 -25.89 -10.09 11.33
C LEU A 145 -26.95 -9.97 12.43
N ASP A 146 -26.69 -10.66 13.55
CA ASP A 146 -27.56 -10.55 14.72
C ASP A 146 -27.49 -9.15 15.35
N ASN A 147 -28.63 -8.51 15.48
CA ASN A 147 -28.79 -7.18 16.08
C ASN A 147 -29.42 -7.23 17.49
N SER A 148 -29.34 -8.36 18.17
CA SER A 148 -29.91 -8.52 19.52
C SER A 148 -29.39 -7.50 20.54
N THR A 149 -28.23 -6.88 20.27
CA THR A 149 -27.61 -5.83 21.09
C THR A 149 -27.88 -4.42 20.57
N GLY A 150 -28.66 -4.25 19.54
CA GLY A 150 -28.96 -2.99 18.85
C GLY A 150 -28.37 -2.90 17.45
N ASP A 151 -28.78 -1.89 16.71
CA ASP A 151 -28.31 -1.65 15.35
C ASP A 151 -26.90 -1.03 15.40
N PHE A 152 -26.06 -1.41 14.45
CA PHE A 152 -24.70 -0.88 14.29
C PHE A 152 -24.33 -0.79 12.82
N GLU A 153 -23.51 0.17 12.50
CA GLU A 153 -22.85 0.30 11.20
C GLU A 153 -21.50 -0.39 11.25
N ILE A 154 -21.07 -0.98 10.15
CA ILE A 154 -19.80 -1.69 10.05
C ILE A 154 -18.81 -0.81 9.30
N ALA A 155 -17.70 -0.47 9.95
CA ALA A 155 -16.67 0.42 9.40
C ALA A 155 -15.48 -0.35 8.83
N ASP A 156 -15.20 -1.54 9.35
CA ASP A 156 -14.15 -2.43 8.83
C ASP A 156 -14.35 -3.87 9.30
N LEU A 157 -13.75 -4.83 8.60
CA LEU A 157 -13.88 -6.26 8.88
C LEU A 157 -12.60 -7.01 8.55
N ALA A 158 -12.20 -7.91 9.45
CA ALA A 158 -11.15 -8.88 9.20
C ALA A 158 -11.67 -10.31 9.35
N GLU A 159 -11.48 -11.11 8.32
CA GLU A 159 -11.78 -12.53 8.31
C GLU A 159 -10.59 -13.34 8.81
N ARG A 160 -10.90 -14.42 9.50
CA ARG A 160 -9.94 -15.45 9.85
C ARG A 160 -10.57 -16.83 9.71
N THR A 161 -9.92 -17.68 8.92
CA THR A 161 -10.32 -19.07 8.77
C THR A 161 -9.36 -19.97 9.53
N SER A 162 -9.90 -20.79 10.44
CA SER A 162 -9.17 -21.83 11.19
C SER A 162 -9.84 -23.19 10.97
N GLY A 163 -9.21 -24.03 10.16
CA GLY A 163 -9.78 -25.31 9.77
C GLY A 163 -11.06 -25.16 8.94
N SER A 164 -12.21 -25.53 9.50
CA SER A 164 -13.53 -25.37 8.86
C SER A 164 -14.36 -24.25 9.50
N SER A 165 -13.77 -23.49 10.40
CA SER A 165 -14.48 -22.43 11.13
C SER A 165 -13.94 -21.08 10.68
N THR A 166 -14.83 -20.19 10.27
CA THR A 166 -14.53 -18.80 9.94
C THR A 166 -15.04 -17.91 11.06
N SER A 167 -14.23 -16.94 11.46
CA SER A 167 -14.59 -15.93 12.44
C SER A 167 -14.23 -14.55 11.92
N TRP A 168 -15.02 -13.55 12.30
CA TRP A 168 -14.82 -12.16 11.92
C TRP A 168 -14.61 -11.29 13.16
N LEU A 169 -13.68 -10.35 13.03
CA LEU A 169 -13.59 -9.19 13.92
C LEU A 169 -13.96 -7.96 13.12
N MET A 170 -14.84 -7.14 13.66
CA MET A 170 -15.35 -5.95 12.96
C MET A 170 -15.11 -4.70 13.80
N VAL A 171 -14.86 -3.59 13.13
CA VAL A 171 -15.04 -2.26 13.69
C VAL A 171 -16.50 -1.85 13.49
N THR A 172 -17.20 -1.51 14.56
CA THR A 172 -18.61 -1.14 14.49
C THR A 172 -18.85 0.23 15.11
N ASN A 173 -19.72 1.00 14.48
CA ASN A 173 -20.20 2.28 14.99
C ASN A 173 -21.59 2.10 15.60
N GLU A 174 -21.71 2.44 16.89
CA GLU A 174 -22.95 2.37 17.67
C GLU A 174 -23.36 3.78 18.11
N GLY A 175 -23.60 4.64 17.14
CA GLY A 175 -23.98 6.04 17.36
C GLY A 175 -22.81 6.92 17.78
N SER A 176 -22.44 6.97 19.06
CA SER A 176 -21.37 7.87 19.55
C SER A 176 -20.05 7.16 19.89
N SER A 177 -19.97 5.86 19.71
CA SER A 177 -18.79 5.05 20.08
C SER A 177 -18.43 4.06 18.96
N MET A 178 -17.14 3.97 18.67
CA MET A 178 -16.58 2.94 17.82
C MET A 178 -16.10 1.79 18.69
N GLY A 179 -16.56 0.59 18.41
CA GLY A 179 -16.25 -0.61 19.17
C GLY A 179 -15.67 -1.71 18.30
N LEU A 180 -15.15 -2.76 18.95
CA LEU A 180 -14.77 -4.00 18.29
C LEU A 180 -15.81 -5.08 18.60
N ARG A 181 -16.34 -5.71 17.56
CA ARG A 181 -17.24 -6.87 17.68
C ARG A 181 -16.61 -8.08 17.03
N GLY A 182 -16.72 -9.22 17.69
CA GLY A 182 -16.30 -10.49 17.14
C GLY A 182 -17.50 -11.39 16.83
N PHE A 183 -17.40 -12.13 15.74
CA PHE A 183 -18.39 -13.11 15.31
C PHE A 183 -17.70 -14.43 15.01
N GLY A 184 -18.19 -15.51 15.58
CA GLY A 184 -17.66 -16.85 15.34
C GLY A 184 -18.56 -17.68 14.44
N SER A 185 -17.97 -18.70 13.80
CA SER A 185 -18.72 -19.69 12.97
C SER A 185 -19.57 -19.06 11.87
N ILE A 186 -19.03 -18.05 11.20
CA ILE A 186 -19.70 -17.38 10.09
C ILE A 186 -19.77 -18.34 8.91
N SER A 187 -20.94 -18.40 8.28
CA SER A 187 -21.09 -18.97 6.96
C SER A 187 -21.95 -18.05 6.11
N GLU A 188 -21.73 -18.06 4.83
CA GLU A 188 -22.53 -17.30 3.88
C GLU A 188 -24.03 -17.62 4.08
N GLY A 189 -24.86 -16.59 4.21
CA GLY A 189 -26.28 -16.74 4.56
C GLY A 189 -26.56 -17.08 6.02
N ALA A 190 -25.57 -17.03 6.90
CA ALA A 190 -25.76 -17.21 8.33
C ALA A 190 -26.58 -16.06 8.93
N THR A 191 -27.57 -16.40 9.78
CA THR A 191 -28.48 -15.41 10.38
C THR A 191 -28.25 -15.19 11.88
N SER A 192 -27.30 -15.88 12.50
CA SER A 192 -27.04 -15.78 13.93
C SER A 192 -25.60 -16.15 14.27
N PRO A 193 -24.62 -15.28 13.96
CA PRO A 193 -23.28 -15.41 14.48
C PRO A 193 -23.29 -15.16 15.99
N ASP A 194 -22.36 -15.80 16.70
CA ASP A 194 -22.15 -15.50 18.12
C ASP A 194 -21.58 -14.07 18.24
N THR A 195 -22.41 -13.15 18.72
CA THR A 195 -22.03 -11.74 18.85
C THR A 195 -21.29 -11.51 20.15
N ILE A 196 -20.17 -10.81 20.09
CA ILE A 196 -19.38 -10.47 21.23
C ILE A 196 -19.31 -8.97 21.41
N ALA A 197 -19.48 -8.55 22.65
CA ALA A 197 -19.68 -7.15 22.97
C ALA A 197 -18.45 -6.28 22.67
N SER A 198 -18.74 -5.14 22.10
CA SER A 198 -17.81 -4.10 21.64
C SER A 198 -17.20 -3.20 22.72
N SER A 199 -17.52 -3.36 23.99
CA SER A 199 -17.23 -2.37 25.05
C SER A 199 -15.76 -2.29 25.52
N MET A 200 -14.84 -2.90 24.82
CA MET A 200 -13.46 -3.04 25.28
C MET A 200 -12.61 -1.79 25.19
N ALA A 201 -12.89 -0.91 24.24
CA ALA A 201 -12.15 0.34 24.10
C ALA A 201 -12.18 1.20 25.36
N THR A 202 -13.29 1.20 26.09
CA THR A 202 -13.46 1.99 27.32
C THR A 202 -12.76 1.42 28.54
N SER A 203 -12.52 0.11 28.63
CA SER A 203 -11.90 -0.50 29.80
C SER A 203 -10.39 -0.26 29.92
N ILE A 204 -9.70 -0.04 28.79
CA ILE A 204 -8.24 0.21 28.77
C ILE A 204 -7.92 1.64 29.18
N LEU A 205 -8.82 2.57 28.90
CA LEU A 205 -8.64 3.97 29.21
C LEU A 205 -9.04 4.35 30.62
N SER A 206 -9.72 3.47 31.34
CA SER A 206 -10.03 3.67 32.76
C SER A 206 -8.78 3.68 33.65
N THR A 207 -7.63 3.26 33.12
CA THR A 207 -6.33 3.35 33.81
C THR A 207 -5.53 4.62 33.45
N ALA A 208 -5.92 5.36 32.45
CA ALA A 208 -5.30 6.64 32.11
C ALA A 208 -5.91 7.74 32.94
N THR A 209 -5.12 8.36 33.75
CA THR A 209 -5.52 9.22 34.87
C THR A 209 -6.10 10.57 34.52
N ASP A 210 -6.15 11.00 33.26
CA ASP A 210 -6.65 12.34 32.89
C ASP A 210 -7.35 12.39 31.53
N ASN A 211 -8.67 12.55 31.53
CA ASN A 211 -9.49 13.07 30.42
C ASN A 211 -9.33 12.41 29.03
N THR A 212 -9.15 11.13 28.97
CA THR A 212 -9.09 10.40 27.71
C THR A 212 -10.48 9.97 27.27
N ALA A 213 -10.86 10.28 26.03
CA ALA A 213 -12.17 9.94 25.45
C ALA A 213 -12.22 8.53 24.93
N GLY A 214 -11.51 7.60 25.07
CA GLY A 214 -11.62 6.27 24.51
C GLY A 214 -10.82 6.10 23.21
N VAL A 215 -10.47 4.87 22.85
CA VAL A 215 -9.95 4.54 21.52
C VAL A 215 -11.10 4.54 20.54
N VAL A 216 -10.94 5.28 19.45
CA VAL A 216 -11.79 5.19 18.26
C VAL A 216 -11.10 4.21 17.33
N TRP A 217 -11.66 3.04 17.13
CA TRP A 217 -11.14 2.03 16.23
C TRP A 217 -11.53 2.34 14.80
N GLU A 218 -10.60 2.17 13.86
CA GLU A 218 -10.83 2.47 12.44
C GLU A 218 -10.60 1.26 11.54
N HIS A 219 -9.58 0.43 11.84
CA HIS A 219 -9.20 -0.69 11.00
C HIS A 219 -8.93 -1.95 11.82
N VAL A 220 -9.19 -3.11 11.19
CA VAL A 220 -8.84 -4.43 11.69
C VAL A 220 -8.21 -5.27 10.60
N ALA A 221 -7.32 -6.19 10.95
CA ALA A 221 -6.72 -7.15 10.04
C ALA A 221 -6.47 -8.48 10.76
N SER A 222 -6.52 -9.58 10.02
CA SER A 222 -6.20 -10.90 10.56
C SER A 222 -4.69 -11.02 10.81
N LEU A 223 -4.29 -11.56 11.94
CA LEU A 223 -2.88 -11.72 12.31
C LEU A 223 -2.49 -13.20 12.34
N SER A 224 -2.99 -13.95 13.27
CA SER A 224 -2.73 -15.40 13.42
C SER A 224 -3.91 -16.06 14.10
N ASP A 225 -3.83 -17.36 14.36
CA ASP A 225 -4.88 -18.10 15.06
C ASP A 225 -5.19 -17.47 16.42
N GLY A 226 -6.37 -16.85 16.55
CA GLY A 226 -6.85 -16.18 17.75
C GLY A 226 -6.36 -14.75 17.95
N LEU A 227 -5.58 -14.20 17.02
CA LEU A 227 -5.11 -12.82 17.07
C LEU A 227 -5.56 -12.01 15.86
N TRP A 228 -5.75 -10.71 16.10
CA TRP A 228 -5.98 -9.69 15.06
C TRP A 228 -5.13 -8.45 15.34
N GLY A 229 -4.75 -7.75 14.30
CA GLY A 229 -4.30 -6.37 14.40
C GLY A 229 -5.49 -5.43 14.39
N ALA A 230 -5.44 -4.37 15.17
CA ALA A 230 -6.42 -3.29 15.13
C ALA A 230 -5.72 -1.94 15.20
N SER A 231 -6.25 -0.93 14.53
CA SER A 231 -5.75 0.42 14.62
C SER A 231 -6.87 1.45 14.76
N GLY A 232 -6.50 2.64 15.19
CA GLY A 232 -7.39 3.75 15.41
C GLY A 232 -6.65 4.91 16.08
N TYR A 233 -7.36 5.70 16.86
CA TYR A 233 -6.76 6.85 17.55
C TYR A 233 -7.33 7.09 18.93
N LEU A 234 -6.52 7.74 19.76
CA LEU A 234 -6.90 8.31 21.05
C LEU A 234 -7.01 9.83 20.92
N THR A 235 -8.02 10.40 21.55
CA THR A 235 -8.14 11.85 21.69
C THR A 235 -7.85 12.25 23.13
N TYR A 236 -6.82 13.05 23.33
CA TYR A 236 -6.49 13.63 24.61
C TYR A 236 -6.96 15.08 24.70
N ALA A 237 -7.71 15.42 25.74
CA ALA A 237 -7.96 16.81 26.07
C ALA A 237 -6.75 17.36 26.86
N THR A 238 -5.97 18.23 26.26
CA THR A 238 -4.87 18.90 27.00
C THR A 238 -5.46 19.94 27.95
N THR A 239 -5.42 19.66 29.23
CA THR A 239 -5.74 20.62 30.31
C THR A 239 -4.56 21.56 30.55
N ALA A 240 -4.28 22.47 29.63
CA ALA A 240 -3.38 23.59 29.91
C ALA A 240 -4.22 24.87 29.96
N GLY A 241 -4.24 25.51 31.09
CA GLY A 241 -5.03 26.68 31.38
C GLY A 241 -5.08 27.75 30.29
N SER A 242 -6.30 28.26 30.07
CA SER A 242 -6.62 29.48 29.30
C SER A 242 -6.56 29.38 27.77
N SER A 243 -7.29 28.47 27.17
CA SER A 243 -7.88 28.56 25.80
C SER A 243 -8.63 27.27 25.53
N PRO A 244 -9.59 27.17 24.61
CA PRO A 244 -10.16 25.87 24.29
C PRO A 244 -9.02 24.94 23.90
N ALA A 245 -8.80 23.89 24.70
CA ALA A 245 -7.75 22.91 24.46
C ALA A 245 -7.99 22.27 23.10
N THR A 246 -7.03 22.36 22.19
CA THR A 246 -7.09 21.62 20.92
C THR A 246 -6.88 20.15 21.27
N PRO A 247 -7.81 19.25 20.96
CA PRO A 247 -7.62 17.84 21.23
C PRO A 247 -6.40 17.35 20.44
N THR A 248 -5.50 16.63 21.11
CA THR A 248 -4.40 15.96 20.46
C THR A 248 -4.86 14.57 20.08
N ILE A 249 -4.76 14.23 18.81
CA ILE A 249 -5.04 12.89 18.27
C ILE A 249 -3.72 12.12 18.23
N VAL A 250 -3.74 10.90 18.77
CA VAL A 250 -2.57 10.01 18.84
C VAL A 250 -2.96 8.68 18.19
N PRO A 251 -2.21 8.19 17.19
CA PRO A 251 -2.50 6.91 16.56
C PRO A 251 -2.27 5.75 17.54
N VAL A 252 -3.12 4.75 17.42
CA VAL A 252 -3.07 3.52 18.20
C VAL A 252 -2.95 2.33 17.27
N VAL A 253 -2.06 1.40 17.61
CA VAL A 253 -1.97 0.08 17.02
C VAL A 253 -2.04 -0.94 18.14
N ALA A 254 -2.88 -1.96 18.01
CA ALA A 254 -3.10 -2.96 19.03
C ALA A 254 -3.16 -4.38 18.46
N VAL A 255 -2.77 -5.33 19.27
CA VAL A 255 -3.04 -6.76 19.06
C VAL A 255 -4.23 -7.15 19.91
N ILE A 256 -5.22 -7.71 19.26
CA ILE A 256 -6.46 -8.18 19.85
C ILE A 256 -6.40 -9.70 19.91
N GLU A 257 -6.74 -10.27 21.06
CA GLU A 257 -6.93 -11.70 21.25
C GLU A 257 -8.37 -12.01 21.63
N TRP A 258 -8.81 -13.21 21.31
CA TRP A 258 -10.12 -13.70 21.74
C TRP A 258 -10.00 -14.40 23.09
N ASP A 259 -10.51 -13.79 24.14
CA ASP A 259 -10.56 -14.42 25.44
C ASP A 259 -11.79 -15.35 25.55
N THR A 260 -11.56 -16.63 25.47
CA THR A 260 -12.62 -17.66 25.53
C THR A 260 -13.29 -17.74 26.92
N SER A 261 -12.69 -17.20 27.95
CA SER A 261 -13.29 -17.25 29.33
C SER A 261 -14.42 -16.24 29.49
N ILE A 262 -14.34 -15.12 28.83
CA ILE A 262 -15.35 -14.06 28.80
C ILE A 262 -16.10 -13.98 27.46
N ASN A 263 -15.64 -14.75 26.48
CA ASN A 263 -16.16 -14.80 25.14
C ASN A 263 -16.18 -13.40 24.47
N ALA A 264 -15.05 -12.72 24.52
CA ALA A 264 -14.92 -11.34 24.03
C ALA A 264 -13.51 -11.05 23.51
N PRO A 265 -13.36 -10.10 22.55
CA PRO A 265 -12.05 -9.60 22.18
C PRO A 265 -11.41 -8.82 23.33
N THR A 266 -10.10 -9.03 23.55
CA THR A 266 -9.29 -8.35 24.56
C THR A 266 -8.01 -7.82 23.93
N ILE A 267 -7.49 -6.69 24.45
CA ILE A 267 -6.22 -6.17 23.98
C ILE A 267 -5.08 -6.92 24.68
N LYS A 268 -4.27 -7.60 23.89
CA LYS A 268 -3.04 -8.26 24.32
C LYS A 268 -1.89 -7.28 24.46
N THR A 269 -1.69 -6.43 23.46
CA THR A 269 -0.62 -5.43 23.39
C THR A 269 -1.14 -4.17 22.70
N MET A 270 -0.66 -3.00 23.10
CA MET A 270 -1.04 -1.73 22.46
C MET A 270 0.17 -0.80 22.40
N TYR A 271 0.32 -0.14 21.28
CA TYR A 271 1.28 0.93 21.03
C TYR A 271 0.55 2.21 20.69
N THR A 272 1.04 3.33 21.20
CA THR A 272 0.58 4.68 20.85
C THR A 272 1.73 5.44 20.20
N GLY A 273 1.51 5.94 19.00
CA GLY A 273 2.51 6.76 18.30
C GLY A 273 2.55 8.21 18.80
N ASP A 274 3.51 8.97 18.31
CA ASP A 274 3.73 10.36 18.71
C ASP A 274 2.84 11.36 17.96
N GLY A 275 2.18 10.94 16.88
CA GLY A 275 1.30 11.78 16.08
C GLY A 275 0.92 11.16 14.73
N GLY A 276 0.12 11.89 13.94
CA GLY A 276 -0.42 11.39 12.68
C GLY A 276 -1.62 10.46 12.88
N THR A 277 -1.98 9.73 11.83
CA THR A 277 -3.07 8.76 11.79
C THR A 277 -2.58 7.48 11.13
N ILE A 278 -3.15 6.34 11.48
CA ILE A 278 -3.02 5.09 10.72
C ILE A 278 -4.10 5.14 9.64
N HIS A 279 -3.71 5.00 8.39
CA HIS A 279 -4.65 5.05 7.27
C HIS A 279 -4.97 3.68 6.69
N SER A 280 -4.19 2.65 7.01
CA SER A 280 -4.50 1.27 6.61
C SER A 280 -3.79 0.23 7.46
N LEU A 281 -4.40 -0.94 7.56
CA LEU A 281 -3.77 -2.18 8.00
C LEU A 281 -3.63 -3.11 6.81
N VAL A 282 -2.40 -3.45 6.47
CA VAL A 282 -2.09 -4.31 5.33
C VAL A 282 -1.75 -5.70 5.86
N GLN A 283 -2.59 -6.69 5.55
CA GLN A 283 -2.36 -8.08 5.91
C GLN A 283 -1.35 -8.71 4.95
N LEU A 284 -0.45 -9.52 5.49
CA LEU A 284 0.55 -10.29 4.73
C LEU A 284 0.24 -11.79 4.81
N SER A 285 0.74 -12.56 3.84
CA SER A 285 0.44 -13.99 3.72
C SER A 285 1.02 -14.84 4.85
N ASP A 286 2.02 -14.33 5.56
CA ASP A 286 2.65 -14.98 6.71
C ASP A 286 1.91 -14.72 8.04
N SER A 287 0.67 -14.25 7.98
CA SER A 287 -0.15 -13.89 9.14
C SER A 287 0.45 -12.75 9.98
N THR A 288 1.19 -11.86 9.35
CA THR A 288 1.65 -10.61 9.93
C THR A 288 0.86 -9.43 9.38
N VAL A 289 0.92 -8.29 10.04
CA VAL A 289 0.17 -7.08 9.66
C VAL A 289 1.10 -5.88 9.67
N PHE A 290 0.97 -5.05 8.67
CA PHE A 290 1.67 -3.78 8.61
C PHE A 290 0.67 -2.63 8.76
N ALA A 291 0.77 -1.89 9.86
CA ALA A 291 -0.01 -0.68 10.12
C ALA A 291 0.72 0.51 9.50
N ALA A 292 0.17 1.07 8.44
CA ALA A 292 0.74 2.21 7.74
C ALA A 292 0.12 3.52 8.23
N GLY A 293 0.96 4.46 8.63
CA GLY A 293 0.53 5.74 9.15
C GLY A 293 1.19 6.93 8.45
N THR A 294 0.64 8.12 8.68
CA THR A 294 1.11 9.35 8.03
C THR A 294 2.46 9.85 8.56
N GLN A 295 2.82 9.51 9.79
CA GLN A 295 4.08 9.93 10.43
C GLN A 295 4.98 8.77 10.88
N GLY A 296 4.55 7.55 10.70
CA GLY A 296 5.28 6.33 11.01
C GLY A 296 4.44 5.10 10.79
N SER A 297 5.09 3.96 10.78
CA SER A 297 4.46 2.66 10.50
C SER A 297 4.84 1.64 11.56
N THR A 298 4.00 0.62 11.73
CA THR A 298 4.23 -0.45 12.71
C THR A 298 4.03 -1.80 12.06
N TYR A 299 5.03 -2.65 12.14
CA TYR A 299 4.94 -4.05 11.76
C TYR A 299 4.52 -4.88 12.97
N ILE A 300 3.47 -5.67 12.84
CA ILE A 300 2.96 -6.57 13.88
C ILE A 300 3.34 -7.99 13.45
N HIS A 301 4.18 -8.63 14.24
CA HIS A 301 4.61 -10.01 14.02
C HIS A 301 3.51 -11.02 14.40
N GLU A 302 3.63 -12.23 13.93
CA GLU A 302 2.68 -13.33 14.18
C GLU A 302 2.40 -13.55 15.67
N ASP A 303 3.40 -13.39 16.53
CA ASP A 303 3.29 -13.55 18.00
C ASP A 303 2.71 -12.31 18.71
N GLY A 304 2.48 -11.23 17.96
CA GLY A 304 1.98 -9.95 18.45
C GLY A 304 3.09 -8.99 18.93
N GLU A 305 4.37 -9.31 18.71
CA GLU A 305 5.42 -8.31 18.89
C GLU A 305 5.31 -7.20 17.83
N MET A 306 5.70 -5.98 18.19
CA MET A 306 5.59 -4.82 17.32
C MET A 306 6.96 -4.20 17.04
N THR A 307 7.24 -3.92 15.77
CA THR A 307 8.43 -3.16 15.32
C THR A 307 7.98 -1.86 14.68
N HIS A 308 8.55 -0.72 15.12
CA HIS A 308 8.17 0.61 14.68
C HIS A 308 9.19 1.17 13.68
N PHE A 309 8.69 1.92 12.71
CA PHE A 309 9.47 2.59 11.67
C PHE A 309 9.01 4.06 11.56
N ASP A 310 9.96 4.95 11.30
CA ASP A 310 9.70 6.41 11.17
C ASP A 310 9.16 6.78 9.76
N ASP A 311 9.02 5.81 8.86
CA ASP A 311 8.55 6.07 7.51
C ASP A 311 7.02 6.23 7.51
N GLY A 312 6.58 7.43 7.13
CA GLY A 312 5.17 7.76 6.92
C GLY A 312 4.75 7.62 5.47
N SER A 313 3.45 7.46 5.24
CA SER A 313 2.84 7.30 3.93
C SER A 313 1.43 7.85 3.88
N VAL A 314 0.86 7.94 2.69
CA VAL A 314 -0.56 8.26 2.46
C VAL A 314 -1.33 7.09 1.86
N ALA A 315 -0.61 6.08 1.34
CA ALA A 315 -1.17 4.82 0.88
C ALA A 315 -0.17 3.69 1.10
N ALA A 316 -0.66 2.49 1.36
CA ALA A 316 0.14 1.29 1.54
C ALA A 316 -0.53 0.10 0.86
N VAL A 317 0.26 -0.73 0.19
CA VAL A 317 -0.21 -1.92 -0.53
C VAL A 317 0.78 -3.06 -0.33
N ALA A 318 0.28 -4.27 -0.02
CA ALA A 318 1.11 -5.48 -0.06
C ALA A 318 1.09 -6.10 -1.45
N ASP A 319 2.21 -6.64 -1.88
CA ASP A 319 2.29 -7.47 -3.07
C ASP A 319 2.32 -8.97 -2.72
N ASN A 320 2.26 -9.83 -3.74
CA ASN A 320 2.26 -11.29 -3.58
C ASN A 320 3.58 -11.91 -3.10
N GLN A 321 4.56 -11.09 -2.73
CA GLN A 321 5.84 -11.51 -2.13
C GLN A 321 5.98 -11.00 -0.70
N ASP A 322 4.88 -10.60 -0.07
CA ASP A 322 4.84 -10.01 1.28
C ASP A 322 5.71 -8.76 1.42
N ARG A 323 5.81 -7.98 0.34
CA ARG A 323 6.46 -6.68 0.39
C ARG A 323 5.42 -5.60 0.52
N VAL A 324 5.56 -4.75 1.51
CA VAL A 324 4.68 -3.59 1.69
C VAL A 324 5.28 -2.39 0.98
N TRP A 325 4.50 -1.77 0.14
CA TRP A 325 4.85 -0.57 -0.61
C TRP A 325 4.16 0.64 0.01
N LEU A 326 4.96 1.62 0.42
CA LEU A 326 4.50 2.86 1.02
C LEU A 326 4.66 4.00 0.03
N PHE A 327 3.59 4.73 -0.19
CA PHE A 327 3.54 5.85 -1.11
C PHE A 327 3.39 7.16 -0.36
N GLY A 328 4.21 8.14 -0.74
CA GLY A 328 4.14 9.49 -0.19
C GLY A 328 3.06 10.33 -0.88
N ASP A 329 2.92 11.55 -0.40
CA ASP A 329 1.98 12.56 -0.89
C ASP A 329 2.31 13.07 -2.32
N VAL A 330 1.44 13.91 -2.87
CA VAL A 330 1.63 14.59 -4.16
C VAL A 330 3.01 15.23 -4.26
N GLY A 331 3.68 15.00 -5.38
CA GLY A 331 5.05 15.44 -5.61
C GLY A 331 6.13 14.48 -5.13
N SER A 332 5.80 13.47 -4.34
CA SER A 332 6.76 12.46 -3.89
C SER A 332 7.37 11.71 -5.07
N LYS A 333 8.69 11.65 -5.10
CA LYS A 333 9.48 10.89 -6.09
C LYS A 333 10.04 9.59 -5.53
N THR A 334 9.68 9.27 -4.31
CA THR A 334 10.19 8.10 -3.61
C THR A 334 9.02 7.29 -3.08
N THR A 335 9.03 6.00 -3.30
CA THR A 335 8.24 5.01 -2.59
C THR A 335 9.17 4.18 -1.72
N VAL A 336 8.69 3.70 -0.59
CA VAL A 336 9.46 2.82 0.29
C VAL A 336 8.88 1.42 0.22
N ARG A 337 9.73 0.44 -0.04
CA ARG A 337 9.37 -0.97 -0.04
C ARG A 337 9.90 -1.63 1.23
N TYR A 338 9.02 -2.20 2.02
CA TYR A 338 9.37 -3.01 3.19
C TYR A 338 9.34 -4.49 2.85
N HIS A 339 10.39 -5.20 3.23
CA HIS A 339 10.44 -6.65 3.14
C HIS A 339 11.29 -7.19 4.29
N GLN A 340 10.75 -8.15 5.06
CA GLN A 340 11.44 -8.80 6.18
C GLN A 340 12.12 -7.82 7.15
N GLY A 341 11.44 -6.74 7.51
CA GLY A 341 11.94 -5.73 8.44
C GLY A 341 12.98 -4.76 7.86
N GLN A 342 13.22 -4.79 6.55
CA GLN A 342 14.12 -3.84 5.88
C GLN A 342 13.33 -2.88 5.00
N ALA A 343 13.64 -1.59 5.13
CA ALA A 343 13.13 -0.53 4.29
C ALA A 343 14.06 -0.26 3.12
N GLU A 344 13.52 -0.25 1.91
CA GLU A 344 14.25 0.08 0.69
C GLU A 344 13.57 1.26 -0.02
N PRO A 345 14.23 2.44 -0.05
CA PRO A 345 13.70 3.57 -0.81
C PRO A 345 13.92 3.37 -2.31
N LEU A 346 12.85 3.48 -3.09
CA LEU A 346 12.84 3.33 -4.54
C LEU A 346 12.44 4.65 -5.19
N SER A 347 13.14 5.04 -6.26
CA SER A 347 12.90 6.32 -6.93
C SER A 347 11.94 6.15 -8.09
N LEU A 348 10.90 6.97 -8.14
CA LEU A 348 10.00 7.10 -9.28
C LEU A 348 10.62 8.01 -10.34
N ALA A 349 10.37 7.73 -11.62
CA ALA A 349 10.86 8.56 -12.74
C ALA A 349 10.31 9.99 -12.68
N ARG A 350 9.10 10.15 -12.18
CA ARG A 350 8.46 11.44 -11.87
C ARG A 350 7.71 11.33 -10.55
N GLY A 351 7.48 12.46 -9.89
CA GLY A 351 6.68 12.49 -8.66
C GLY A 351 5.21 12.16 -8.94
N LEU A 352 4.50 11.74 -7.90
CA LEU A 352 3.05 11.58 -7.93
C LEU A 352 2.39 12.91 -8.29
N THR A 353 1.46 12.88 -9.22
CA THR A 353 0.76 14.07 -9.73
C THR A 353 -0.67 14.18 -9.21
N PHE A 354 -1.10 13.27 -8.38
CA PHE A 354 -2.44 13.17 -7.86
C PHE A 354 -2.42 12.74 -6.38
N GLU A 355 -3.48 13.09 -5.67
CA GLU A 355 -3.76 12.59 -4.32
C GLU A 355 -4.30 11.17 -4.43
N THR A 356 -3.69 10.23 -3.71
CA THR A 356 -4.12 8.83 -3.73
C THR A 356 -5.38 8.68 -2.88
N GLU A 357 -6.44 8.19 -3.50
CA GLU A 357 -7.75 7.97 -2.87
C GLU A 357 -8.04 6.49 -2.66
N ALA A 358 -7.57 5.64 -3.57
CA ALA A 358 -7.68 4.19 -3.47
C ALA A 358 -6.43 3.51 -3.99
N SER A 359 -6.12 2.36 -3.41
CA SER A 359 -4.97 1.55 -3.81
C SER A 359 -5.30 0.07 -3.70
N GLY A 360 -4.68 -0.75 -4.55
CA GLY A 360 -4.89 -2.19 -4.55
C GLY A 360 -3.78 -2.92 -5.27
N PHE A 361 -3.81 -4.25 -5.18
CA PHE A 361 -2.85 -5.14 -5.80
C PHE A 361 -3.56 -6.22 -6.62
N GLY A 362 -3.20 -6.31 -7.90
CA GLY A 362 -3.55 -7.45 -8.76
C GLY A 362 -2.43 -8.50 -8.75
N THR A 363 -2.46 -9.45 -9.69
CA THR A 363 -1.56 -10.60 -9.70
C THR A 363 -0.07 -10.23 -9.65
N HIS A 364 0.34 -9.15 -10.31
CA HIS A 364 1.72 -8.66 -10.35
C HIS A 364 1.83 -7.14 -10.34
N GLN A 365 0.72 -6.43 -10.17
CA GLN A 365 0.68 -4.98 -10.33
C GLN A 365 0.07 -4.32 -9.10
N ILE A 366 0.69 -3.23 -8.68
CA ILE A 366 0.13 -2.29 -7.72
C ILE A 366 -0.57 -1.19 -8.50
N PHE A 367 -1.75 -0.82 -8.05
CA PHE A 367 -2.55 0.26 -8.62
C PHE A 367 -2.80 1.32 -7.55
N LEU A 368 -2.53 2.57 -7.90
CA LEU A 368 -2.96 3.74 -7.13
C LEU A 368 -3.93 4.54 -8.00
N HIS A 369 -5.07 4.86 -7.44
CA HIS A 369 -6.09 5.68 -8.08
C HIS A 369 -6.27 6.98 -7.31
N GLY A 370 -6.48 8.05 -8.03
CA GLY A 370 -6.73 9.34 -7.40
C GLY A 370 -7.04 10.44 -8.38
N THR A 371 -7.09 11.66 -7.87
CA THR A 371 -7.52 12.85 -8.61
C THR A 371 -6.42 13.90 -8.54
N ASP A 372 -6.06 14.49 -9.68
CA ASP A 372 -5.09 15.58 -9.71
C ASP A 372 -5.72 16.93 -9.33
N GLU A 373 -4.89 17.99 -9.21
CA GLU A 373 -5.35 19.34 -8.85
C GLU A 373 -6.40 19.92 -9.83
N GLN A 374 -6.47 19.40 -11.04
CA GLN A 374 -7.44 19.80 -12.07
C GLN A 374 -8.73 18.98 -12.01
N GLY A 375 -8.82 18.00 -11.11
CA GLY A 375 -9.95 17.08 -11.01
C GLY A 375 -9.94 15.97 -12.05
N ALA A 376 -8.80 15.75 -12.74
CA ALA A 376 -8.66 14.65 -13.67
C ALA A 376 -8.24 13.37 -12.94
N ILE A 377 -8.88 12.25 -13.31
CA ILE A 377 -8.63 10.95 -12.72
C ILE A 377 -7.31 10.40 -13.24
N GLN A 378 -6.46 10.01 -12.32
CA GLN A 378 -5.12 9.49 -12.59
C GLN A 378 -4.95 8.09 -11.97
N THR A 379 -4.09 7.31 -12.61
CA THR A 379 -3.66 6.02 -12.09
C THR A 379 -2.15 5.90 -12.19
N LEU A 380 -1.52 5.39 -11.16
CA LEU A 380 -0.16 4.88 -11.19
C LEU A 380 -0.23 3.35 -11.12
N THR A 381 0.44 2.69 -12.05
CA THR A 381 0.60 1.23 -12.04
C THR A 381 2.06 0.89 -11.88
N ILE A 382 2.37 -0.08 -11.03
CA ILE A 382 3.74 -0.58 -10.81
C ILE A 382 3.73 -2.09 -11.01
N ASP A 383 4.47 -2.56 -12.02
CA ASP A 383 4.75 -3.99 -12.19
C ASP A 383 5.79 -4.45 -11.16
N THR A 384 5.36 -5.18 -10.16
CA THR A 384 6.19 -5.65 -9.04
C THR A 384 7.19 -6.75 -9.45
N SER A 385 7.03 -7.34 -10.64
CA SER A 385 7.95 -8.32 -11.20
C SER A 385 9.14 -7.67 -11.94
N ALA A 386 8.98 -6.44 -12.40
CA ALA A 386 9.99 -5.72 -13.18
C ALA A 386 11.28 -5.38 -12.41
N PRO A 387 11.26 -5.01 -11.10
CA PRO A 387 12.48 -4.70 -10.34
C PRO A 387 13.51 -5.80 -10.35
N GLY A 388 13.08 -7.05 -10.12
CA GLY A 388 14.00 -8.19 -10.04
C GLY A 388 14.79 -8.48 -11.31
N SER A 389 14.25 -8.13 -12.49
CA SER A 389 14.92 -8.35 -13.78
C SER A 389 16.00 -7.29 -14.05
N ILE A 390 15.84 -6.07 -13.57
CA ILE A 390 16.78 -4.96 -13.80
C ILE A 390 17.87 -4.90 -12.73
N GLU A 391 17.55 -5.21 -11.47
CA GLU A 391 18.54 -5.26 -10.40
C GLU A 391 19.68 -6.23 -10.70
N SER A 392 19.38 -7.41 -11.26
CA SER A 392 20.39 -8.36 -11.71
C SER A 392 21.22 -7.83 -12.89
N GLY A 393 20.61 -7.07 -13.80
CA GLY A 393 21.27 -6.42 -14.95
C GLY A 393 22.10 -5.20 -14.55
N ARG A 394 21.66 -4.42 -13.56
CA ARG A 394 22.34 -3.20 -13.10
C ARG A 394 23.74 -3.47 -12.52
N GLY A 395 23.86 -4.50 -11.69
CA GLY A 395 25.16 -4.90 -11.15
C GLY A 395 26.14 -5.28 -12.26
N PHE A 396 25.67 -6.02 -13.27
CA PHE A 396 26.46 -6.40 -14.44
C PHE A 396 26.84 -5.18 -15.29
N LEU A 397 25.93 -4.27 -15.58
CA LEU A 397 26.21 -3.05 -16.34
C LEU A 397 27.21 -2.13 -15.63
N ASN A 398 27.08 -1.94 -14.33
CA ASN A 398 28.04 -1.19 -13.51
C ASN A 398 29.42 -1.82 -13.54
N PHE A 399 29.51 -3.14 -13.39
CA PHE A 399 30.76 -3.88 -13.48
C PHE A 399 31.40 -3.77 -14.87
N MET A 400 30.62 -3.95 -15.92
CA MET A 400 31.08 -3.77 -17.32
C MET A 400 31.59 -2.35 -17.58
N PHE A 401 30.85 -1.34 -17.13
CA PHE A 401 31.21 0.06 -17.31
C PHE A 401 32.51 0.40 -16.56
N LEU A 402 32.63 -0.01 -15.30
CA LEU A 402 33.86 0.15 -14.51
C LEU A 402 35.04 -0.60 -15.11
N GLY A 403 34.82 -1.83 -15.60
CA GLY A 403 35.85 -2.63 -16.25
C GLY A 403 36.37 -1.98 -17.53
N VAL A 404 35.49 -1.56 -18.43
CA VAL A 404 35.86 -0.87 -19.66
C VAL A 404 36.57 0.45 -19.36
N PHE A 405 36.02 1.26 -18.41
CA PHE A 405 36.65 2.51 -17.99
C PHE A 405 38.08 2.28 -17.46
N THR A 406 38.26 1.28 -16.59
CA THR A 406 39.57 0.95 -16.01
C THR A 406 40.57 0.53 -17.10
N ILE A 407 40.17 -0.32 -18.04
CA ILE A 407 41.00 -0.77 -19.14
C ILE A 407 41.45 0.43 -19.99
N VAL A 408 40.51 1.30 -20.36
CA VAL A 408 40.80 2.49 -21.17
C VAL A 408 41.77 3.42 -20.43
N MET A 409 41.53 3.68 -19.14
CA MET A 409 42.41 4.52 -18.30
C MET A 409 43.81 3.92 -18.16
N VAL A 410 43.93 2.61 -18.00
CA VAL A 410 45.24 1.93 -17.92
C VAL A 410 45.99 2.04 -19.25
N VAL A 411 45.31 1.82 -20.39
CA VAL A 411 45.93 1.96 -21.72
C VAL A 411 46.37 3.39 -21.96
N MET A 412 45.55 4.38 -21.62
CA MET A 412 45.92 5.81 -21.75
C MET A 412 47.09 6.17 -20.85
N ALA A 413 47.10 5.72 -19.59
CA ALA A 413 48.21 5.96 -18.66
C ALA A 413 49.52 5.29 -19.11
N TRP A 414 49.41 4.05 -19.66
CA TRP A 414 50.57 3.34 -20.25
C TRP A 414 51.14 4.14 -21.41
N THR A 415 50.29 4.52 -22.38
CA THR A 415 50.71 5.29 -23.57
C THR A 415 51.35 6.63 -23.19
N ALA A 416 50.78 7.33 -22.18
CA ALA A 416 51.37 8.58 -21.65
C ALA A 416 52.71 8.33 -20.95
N GLY A 417 52.81 7.22 -20.19
CA GLY A 417 54.05 6.82 -19.50
C GLY A 417 55.19 6.48 -20.45
N GLU A 418 54.96 5.71 -21.50
CA GLU A 418 55.95 5.40 -22.54
C GLU A 418 56.43 6.64 -23.25
N ARG A 419 55.59 7.62 -23.53
CA ARG A 419 55.96 8.89 -24.12
C ARG A 419 56.84 9.74 -23.22
N LEU A 420 56.48 9.83 -21.93
CA LEU A 420 57.24 10.59 -20.95
C LEU A 420 58.62 9.96 -20.67
N LEU A 421 58.72 8.63 -20.58
CA LEU A 421 59.96 7.90 -20.36
C LEU A 421 60.81 7.85 -21.65
N GLY A 422 60.20 7.64 -22.80
CA GLY A 422 60.92 7.64 -24.09
C GLY A 422 61.45 8.99 -24.48
N ALA A 423 60.87 10.10 -24.02
CA ALA A 423 61.40 11.46 -24.20
C ALA A 423 62.60 11.76 -23.30
N LYS A 424 62.80 11.04 -22.21
CA LYS A 424 63.94 11.20 -21.29
C LYS A 424 65.21 10.43 -21.71
N PHE A 425 65.09 9.47 -22.61
CA PHE A 425 66.19 8.60 -23.05
C PHE A 425 66.60 8.87 -24.51
N ARG A 426 66.11 9.89 -25.12
CA ARG A 426 66.59 10.49 -26.39
C ARG A 426 67.06 11.93 -26.08
#